data_ec57eaf6d16e5e5d0a9078074d73c840
#
_entry.id   ec57eaf6d16e5e5d0a9078074d73c840
#
_cell.length_a   1.000
_cell.length_b   1.000
_cell.length_c   1.000
_cell.angle_alpha   90.00
_cell.angle_beta   90.00
_cell.angle_gamma   90.00
#
_symmetry.space_group_name_H-M   'P 1'
#
loop_
_entity.id
_entity.type
_entity.pdbx_description
1 polymer ?
#
loop_
_entity_poly.entity_id
_entity_poly.type
_entity_poly.pdbx_seq_one_letter_code
_entity_poly.pdbx_strand_id
1 'polypeptide(L)'
;LDDNGGKNIQIISKIESQEGVDNFDEILELSDAIMVARGDLGVEVPAEEVPFMQKMMIRKCNKAGKPVITATQMLDSMIRNPRPTRAEAGDVANAILDGTDAVMLSGESAKGKYPVEAVKMMATISKRTDEFKKFKTVETPGGSDISVTEAISSGAVSTSHALDAKLIVCWTKTGRAPRMIRKYGPTVPIIALTDNEQTARQLALVRGVRAYVAKGLDKTDDFFAKAREIAANHEEANKGDLVVMVTGISKEGTTNTFRVERVGE
;
A
#
# COMPACT_ATOMS: atom_id res chain seq x y z
N LEU A 1 -15.20 18.35 8.79
CA LEU A 1 -14.00 18.00 9.60
C LEU A 1 -13.21 19.26 9.97
N ASP A 2 -12.96 20.14 9.01
CA ASP A 2 -12.13 21.35 9.21
C ASP A 2 -12.66 22.25 10.31
N ASP A 3 -13.98 22.51 10.34
CA ASP A 3 -14.64 23.34 11.35
C ASP A 3 -14.57 22.76 12.77
N ASN A 4 -14.22 21.49 12.91
CA ASN A 4 -14.10 20.77 14.19
C ASN A 4 -12.66 20.32 14.50
N GLY A 5 -11.67 20.98 13.91
CA GLY A 5 -10.25 20.66 14.14
C GLY A 5 -9.76 19.39 13.49
N GLY A 6 -10.54 18.77 12.59
CA GLY A 6 -10.23 17.51 11.91
C GLY A 6 -9.51 17.66 10.56
N LYS A 7 -8.91 18.80 10.29
CA LYS A 7 -8.27 19.12 8.98
C LYS A 7 -7.28 18.07 8.47
N ASN A 8 -6.65 17.34 9.39
CA ASN A 8 -5.62 16.36 9.04
C ASN A 8 -6.13 14.90 9.16
N ILE A 9 -7.43 14.69 9.39
CA ILE A 9 -8.02 13.36 9.45
C ILE A 9 -8.31 12.89 8.03
N GLN A 10 -7.80 11.70 7.68
CA GLN A 10 -8.07 11.08 6.39
C GLN A 10 -9.44 10.41 6.37
N ILE A 11 -10.11 10.51 5.22
CA ILE A 11 -11.42 9.91 4.98
C ILE A 11 -11.25 8.62 4.20
N ILE A 12 -11.74 7.53 4.78
CA ILE A 12 -11.85 6.23 4.11
C ILE A 12 -13.32 6.00 3.78
N SER A 13 -13.69 6.17 2.51
CA SER A 13 -15.07 5.94 2.09
C SER A 13 -15.35 4.43 1.98
N LYS A 14 -16.42 4.00 2.63
CA LYS A 14 -16.87 2.62 2.65
C LYS A 14 -17.91 2.40 1.54
N ILE A 15 -17.58 1.54 0.59
CA ILE A 15 -18.46 1.22 -0.55
C ILE A 15 -19.23 -0.07 -0.20
N GLU A 16 -20.54 0.08 -0.06
CA GLU A 16 -21.41 -0.98 0.46
C GLU A 16 -22.78 -1.05 -0.22
N SER A 17 -23.00 -0.25 -1.27
CA SER A 17 -24.26 -0.20 -2.02
C SER A 17 -24.02 -0.08 -3.51
N GLN A 18 -25.05 -0.40 -4.32
CA GLN A 18 -25.00 -0.21 -5.78
C GLN A 18 -24.76 1.26 -6.12
N GLU A 19 -25.42 2.20 -5.44
CA GLU A 19 -25.22 3.63 -5.64
C GLU A 19 -23.76 4.07 -5.41
N GLY A 20 -23.11 3.51 -4.39
CA GLY A 20 -21.69 3.76 -4.12
C GLY A 20 -20.76 3.21 -5.23
N VAL A 21 -21.16 2.12 -5.87
CA VAL A 21 -20.43 1.56 -7.04
C VAL A 21 -20.64 2.42 -8.27
N ASP A 22 -21.87 2.87 -8.53
CA ASP A 22 -22.22 3.69 -9.68
C ASP A 22 -21.51 5.06 -9.65
N ASN A 23 -21.38 5.66 -8.46
CA ASN A 23 -20.71 6.95 -8.25
C ASN A 23 -19.25 6.78 -7.77
N PHE A 24 -18.65 5.62 -7.98
CA PHE A 24 -17.34 5.27 -7.40
C PHE A 24 -16.23 6.24 -7.77
N ASP A 25 -16.19 6.74 -9.00
CA ASP A 25 -15.11 7.61 -9.47
C ASP A 25 -15.12 8.97 -8.74
N GLU A 26 -16.29 9.56 -8.53
CA GLU A 26 -16.45 10.80 -7.79
C GLU A 26 -16.12 10.62 -6.29
N ILE A 27 -16.56 9.49 -5.71
CA ILE A 27 -16.24 9.14 -4.32
C ILE A 27 -14.73 8.93 -4.16
N LEU A 28 -14.11 8.22 -5.10
CA LEU A 28 -12.67 7.98 -5.08
C LEU A 28 -11.88 9.29 -5.16
N GLU A 29 -12.30 10.24 -5.99
CA GLU A 29 -11.64 11.53 -6.14
C GLU A 29 -11.57 12.28 -4.80
N LEU A 30 -12.66 12.29 -4.04
CA LEU A 30 -12.79 13.02 -2.77
C LEU A 30 -12.25 12.27 -1.54
N SER A 31 -11.99 10.96 -1.67
CA SER A 31 -11.54 10.11 -0.56
C SER A 31 -10.02 10.03 -0.48
N ASP A 32 -9.48 9.84 0.72
CA ASP A 32 -8.07 9.50 0.94
C ASP A 32 -7.79 8.02 0.72
N ALA A 33 -8.77 7.17 1.02
CA ALA A 33 -8.72 5.72 0.83
C ALA A 33 -10.13 5.16 0.63
N ILE A 34 -10.24 3.90 0.21
CA ILE A 34 -11.51 3.20 0.01
C ILE A 34 -11.54 1.92 0.85
N MET A 35 -12.73 1.57 1.35
CA MET A 35 -13.01 0.26 1.92
C MET A 35 -14.09 -0.44 1.10
N VAL A 36 -13.77 -1.61 0.56
CA VAL A 36 -14.73 -2.49 -0.13
C VAL A 36 -15.42 -3.36 0.93
N ALA A 37 -16.66 -3.02 1.28
CA ALA A 37 -17.45 -3.68 2.32
C ALA A 37 -18.33 -4.78 1.71
N ARG A 38 -17.72 -5.92 1.42
CA ARG A 38 -18.35 -7.00 0.62
C ARG A 38 -19.61 -7.59 1.25
N GLY A 39 -19.69 -7.63 2.57
CA GLY A 39 -20.85 -8.17 3.28
C GLY A 39 -22.11 -7.35 3.03
N ASP A 40 -22.02 -6.04 3.20
CA ASP A 40 -23.14 -5.13 2.99
C ASP A 40 -23.45 -5.00 1.48
N LEU A 41 -22.40 -4.89 0.65
CA LEU A 41 -22.52 -4.84 -0.81
C LEU A 41 -23.25 -6.08 -1.37
N GLY A 42 -22.96 -7.28 -0.86
CA GLY A 42 -23.63 -8.53 -1.29
C GLY A 42 -25.10 -8.66 -0.85
N VAL A 43 -25.61 -7.74 -0.06
CA VAL A 43 -27.06 -7.61 0.23
C VAL A 43 -27.77 -6.76 -0.84
N GLU A 44 -27.06 -5.77 -1.37
CA GLU A 44 -27.57 -4.80 -2.34
C GLU A 44 -27.45 -5.29 -3.80
N VAL A 45 -26.43 -6.09 -4.09
CA VAL A 45 -26.13 -6.56 -5.45
C VAL A 45 -26.08 -8.08 -5.53
N PRO A 46 -26.26 -8.69 -6.72
CA PRO A 46 -26.09 -10.13 -6.89
C PRO A 46 -24.71 -10.59 -6.42
N ALA A 47 -24.66 -11.70 -5.68
CA ALA A 47 -23.44 -12.19 -5.06
C ALA A 47 -22.31 -12.48 -6.07
N GLU A 48 -22.68 -12.92 -7.28
CA GLU A 48 -21.75 -13.16 -8.39
C GLU A 48 -21.08 -11.92 -8.94
N GLU A 49 -21.66 -10.73 -8.73
CA GLU A 49 -21.09 -9.44 -9.19
C GLU A 49 -20.03 -8.87 -8.22
N VAL A 50 -20.14 -9.21 -6.94
CA VAL A 50 -19.26 -8.68 -5.87
C VAL A 50 -17.77 -8.86 -6.20
N PRO A 51 -17.29 -10.03 -6.67
CA PRO A 51 -15.88 -10.21 -7.01
C PRO A 51 -15.39 -9.28 -8.14
N PHE A 52 -16.24 -9.00 -9.12
CA PHE A 52 -15.90 -8.11 -10.25
C PHE A 52 -15.85 -6.65 -9.81
N MET A 53 -16.80 -6.23 -8.98
CA MET A 53 -16.83 -4.89 -8.36
C MET A 53 -15.60 -4.69 -7.46
N GLN A 54 -15.23 -5.67 -6.63
CA GLN A 54 -14.01 -5.64 -5.83
C GLN A 54 -12.78 -5.40 -6.70
N LYS A 55 -12.61 -6.19 -7.75
CA LYS A 55 -11.45 -6.07 -8.67
C LYS A 55 -11.41 -4.71 -9.38
N MET A 56 -12.56 -4.20 -9.79
CA MET A 56 -12.69 -2.89 -10.41
C MET A 56 -12.27 -1.78 -9.44
N MET A 57 -12.81 -1.79 -8.22
CA MET A 57 -12.50 -0.79 -7.18
C MET A 57 -11.02 -0.83 -6.79
N ILE A 58 -10.44 -2.02 -6.53
CA ILE A 58 -9.01 -2.16 -6.22
C ILE A 58 -8.14 -1.60 -7.35
N ARG A 59 -8.45 -1.93 -8.61
CA ARG A 59 -7.70 -1.44 -9.77
C ARG A 59 -7.76 0.08 -9.90
N LYS A 60 -8.92 0.70 -9.70
CA LYS A 60 -9.10 2.16 -9.75
C LYS A 60 -8.34 2.85 -8.61
N CYS A 61 -8.42 2.32 -7.39
CA CYS A 61 -7.64 2.82 -6.25
C CYS A 61 -6.14 2.75 -6.51
N ASN A 62 -5.64 1.61 -6.99
CA ASN A 62 -4.23 1.43 -7.34
C ASN A 62 -3.80 2.42 -8.43
N LYS A 63 -4.63 2.63 -9.46
CA LYS A 63 -4.35 3.63 -10.52
C LYS A 63 -4.29 5.05 -9.95
N ALA A 64 -5.15 5.39 -9.00
CA ALA A 64 -5.16 6.69 -8.34
C ALA A 64 -4.04 6.84 -7.29
N GLY A 65 -3.35 5.75 -6.91
CA GLY A 65 -2.36 5.75 -5.82
C GLY A 65 -3.00 5.97 -4.44
N LYS A 66 -4.26 5.56 -4.27
CA LYS A 66 -5.01 5.64 -3.01
C LYS A 66 -5.12 4.25 -2.39
N PRO A 67 -4.92 4.11 -1.06
CA PRO A 67 -5.04 2.81 -0.39
C PRO A 67 -6.45 2.24 -0.50
N VAL A 68 -6.53 0.90 -0.56
CA VAL A 68 -7.80 0.19 -0.55
C VAL A 68 -7.77 -0.96 0.45
N ILE A 69 -8.85 -1.09 1.22
CA ILE A 69 -9.08 -2.15 2.22
C ILE A 69 -10.13 -3.10 1.66
N THR A 70 -9.84 -4.40 1.62
CA THR A 70 -10.86 -5.41 1.37
C THR A 70 -11.37 -5.95 2.70
N ALA A 71 -12.68 -5.79 2.94
CA ALA A 71 -13.29 -6.02 4.23
C ALA A 71 -14.43 -7.02 4.17
N THR A 72 -14.75 -7.59 5.34
CA THR A 72 -15.86 -8.50 5.66
C THR A 72 -15.77 -9.88 5.03
N GLN A 73 -16.20 -10.88 5.79
CA GLN A 73 -16.27 -12.29 5.37
C GLN A 73 -14.95 -12.88 4.84
N MET A 74 -13.79 -12.39 5.38
CA MET A 74 -12.48 -12.87 4.95
C MET A 74 -12.17 -14.27 5.50
N LEU A 75 -12.37 -14.47 6.80
CA LEU A 75 -12.16 -15.74 7.51
C LEU A 75 -13.36 -16.03 8.45
N ASP A 76 -14.59 -15.80 7.99
CA ASP A 76 -15.82 -15.81 8.79
C ASP A 76 -15.99 -17.10 9.62
N SER A 77 -15.61 -18.25 9.06
CA SER A 77 -15.69 -19.53 9.79
C SER A 77 -14.83 -19.53 11.05
N MET A 78 -13.80 -18.70 11.12
CA MET A 78 -12.90 -18.57 12.29
C MET A 78 -13.55 -17.82 13.47
N ILE A 79 -14.73 -17.26 13.30
CA ILE A 79 -15.56 -16.86 14.46
C ILE A 79 -15.82 -18.06 15.38
N ARG A 80 -16.00 -19.26 14.81
CA ARG A 80 -16.39 -20.49 15.51
C ARG A 80 -15.36 -21.59 15.48
N ASN A 81 -14.45 -21.59 14.51
CA ASN A 81 -13.48 -22.66 14.27
C ASN A 81 -12.03 -22.13 14.32
N PRO A 82 -11.06 -22.92 14.78
CA PRO A 82 -9.66 -22.49 14.90
C PRO A 82 -8.92 -22.42 13.56
N ARG A 83 -9.55 -22.85 12.47
CA ARG A 83 -8.99 -22.87 11.10
C ARG A 83 -10.03 -22.40 10.09
N PRO A 84 -9.62 -21.66 9.05
CA PRO A 84 -10.52 -21.25 7.98
C PRO A 84 -10.84 -22.42 7.04
N THR A 85 -11.83 -22.21 6.22
CA THR A 85 -12.07 -23.04 5.04
C THR A 85 -11.02 -22.76 3.96
N ARG A 86 -10.88 -23.69 3.02
CA ARG A 86 -10.02 -23.50 1.86
C ARG A 86 -10.48 -22.34 0.96
N ALA A 87 -11.81 -22.14 0.86
CA ALA A 87 -12.39 -21.04 0.09
C ALA A 87 -12.01 -19.68 0.69
N GLU A 88 -12.10 -19.53 2.01
CA GLU A 88 -11.70 -18.29 2.70
C GLU A 88 -10.21 -18.00 2.58
N ALA A 89 -9.35 -19.01 2.71
CA ALA A 89 -7.92 -18.83 2.49
C ALA A 89 -7.62 -18.40 1.04
N GLY A 90 -8.37 -18.95 0.06
CA GLY A 90 -8.30 -18.54 -1.34
C GLY A 90 -8.79 -17.12 -1.57
N ASP A 91 -9.83 -16.68 -0.88
CA ASP A 91 -10.41 -15.36 -0.98
C ASP A 91 -9.43 -14.27 -0.46
N VAL A 92 -8.84 -14.49 0.72
CA VAL A 92 -7.77 -13.61 1.25
C VAL A 92 -6.61 -13.50 0.26
N ALA A 93 -6.12 -14.64 -0.25
CA ALA A 93 -5.03 -14.65 -1.22
C ALA A 93 -5.39 -13.88 -2.50
N ASN A 94 -6.62 -14.06 -3.03
CA ASN A 94 -7.09 -13.35 -4.23
C ASN A 94 -7.17 -11.83 -4.02
N ALA A 95 -7.70 -11.36 -2.89
CA ALA A 95 -7.73 -9.94 -2.58
C ALA A 95 -6.31 -9.32 -2.59
N ILE A 96 -5.32 -10.05 -2.05
CA ILE A 96 -3.91 -9.61 -2.04
C ILE A 96 -3.32 -9.63 -3.46
N LEU A 97 -3.62 -10.65 -4.28
CA LEU A 97 -3.19 -10.73 -5.68
C LEU A 97 -3.82 -9.64 -6.54
N ASP A 98 -5.08 -9.29 -6.27
CA ASP A 98 -5.78 -8.18 -6.94
C ASP A 98 -5.12 -6.83 -6.65
N GLY A 99 -4.39 -6.72 -5.54
CA GLY A 99 -3.61 -5.53 -5.20
C GLY A 99 -4.18 -4.68 -4.08
N THR A 100 -5.04 -5.24 -3.20
CA THR A 100 -5.48 -4.53 -1.99
C THR A 100 -4.29 -4.12 -1.12
N ASP A 101 -4.40 -3.00 -0.42
CA ASP A 101 -3.37 -2.53 0.52
C ASP A 101 -3.51 -3.20 1.88
N ALA A 102 -4.74 -3.43 2.32
CA ALA A 102 -5.03 -4.12 3.56
C ALA A 102 -6.22 -5.08 3.40
N VAL A 103 -6.24 -6.10 4.26
CA VAL A 103 -7.38 -7.01 4.47
C VAL A 103 -7.85 -6.85 5.91
N MET A 104 -9.18 -6.88 6.13
CA MET A 104 -9.76 -6.58 7.43
C MET A 104 -10.55 -7.78 7.98
N LEU A 105 -10.26 -8.12 9.23
CA LEU A 105 -11.12 -9.00 10.05
C LEU A 105 -12.19 -8.18 10.74
N SER A 106 -13.37 -8.75 10.91
CA SER A 106 -14.54 -8.15 11.58
C SER A 106 -14.93 -8.99 12.80
N GLY A 107 -15.97 -9.80 12.68
CA GLY A 107 -16.46 -10.66 13.73
C GLY A 107 -15.42 -11.67 14.23
N GLU A 108 -14.48 -12.08 13.39
CA GLU A 108 -13.40 -13.03 13.69
C GLU A 108 -12.52 -12.55 14.85
N SER A 109 -12.20 -11.25 14.88
CA SER A 109 -11.37 -10.65 15.94
C SER A 109 -12.18 -9.90 17.00
N ALA A 110 -13.40 -9.41 16.68
CA ALA A 110 -14.21 -8.61 17.58
C ALA A 110 -15.01 -9.45 18.60
N LYS A 111 -15.55 -10.60 18.18
CA LYS A 111 -16.41 -11.48 18.99
C LYS A 111 -16.17 -12.97 18.78
N GLY A 112 -15.22 -13.34 17.92
CA GLY A 112 -14.91 -14.74 17.61
C GLY A 112 -14.26 -15.45 18.79
N LYS A 113 -14.30 -16.78 18.76
CA LYS A 113 -13.66 -17.64 19.76
C LYS A 113 -12.14 -17.76 19.58
N TYR A 114 -11.64 -17.39 18.38
CA TYR A 114 -10.24 -17.59 17.96
C TYR A 114 -9.62 -16.32 17.35
N PRO A 115 -9.66 -15.17 18.07
CA PRO A 115 -9.23 -13.87 17.49
C PRO A 115 -7.74 -13.85 17.14
N VAL A 116 -6.90 -14.43 18.00
CA VAL A 116 -5.44 -14.47 17.79
C VAL A 116 -5.08 -15.36 16.61
N GLU A 117 -5.72 -16.53 16.53
CA GLU A 117 -5.54 -17.49 15.43
C GLU A 117 -6.00 -16.91 14.10
N ALA A 118 -7.10 -16.15 14.08
CA ALA A 118 -7.60 -15.49 12.89
C ALA A 118 -6.59 -14.44 12.37
N VAL A 119 -6.04 -13.61 13.23
CA VAL A 119 -4.98 -12.65 12.85
C VAL A 119 -3.72 -13.35 12.35
N LYS A 120 -3.27 -14.40 13.06
CA LYS A 120 -2.10 -15.20 12.63
C LYS A 120 -2.33 -15.85 11.27
N MET A 121 -3.52 -16.42 11.05
CA MET A 121 -3.87 -17.05 9.77
C MET A 121 -3.90 -16.03 8.64
N MET A 122 -4.54 -14.89 8.84
CA MET A 122 -4.55 -13.80 7.87
C MET A 122 -3.12 -13.36 7.51
N ALA A 123 -2.26 -13.14 8.50
CA ALA A 123 -0.86 -12.77 8.29
C ALA A 123 -0.09 -13.86 7.54
N THR A 124 -0.32 -15.13 7.86
CA THR A 124 0.33 -16.26 7.18
C THR A 124 -0.06 -16.35 5.72
N ILE A 125 -1.37 -16.22 5.40
CA ILE A 125 -1.85 -16.22 4.01
C ILE A 125 -1.27 -15.02 3.26
N SER A 126 -1.27 -13.84 3.89
CA SER A 126 -0.74 -12.62 3.29
C SER A 126 0.74 -12.77 2.93
N LYS A 127 1.56 -13.20 3.89
CA LYS A 127 2.99 -13.44 3.67
C LYS A 127 3.23 -14.45 2.54
N ARG A 128 2.54 -15.60 2.58
CA ARG A 128 2.69 -16.65 1.57
C ARG A 128 2.28 -16.17 0.18
N THR A 129 1.25 -15.32 0.10
CA THR A 129 0.79 -14.75 -1.17
C THR A 129 1.81 -13.77 -1.73
N ASP A 130 2.44 -12.95 -0.89
CA ASP A 130 3.50 -12.04 -1.32
C ASP A 130 4.73 -12.79 -1.84
N GLU A 131 5.14 -13.88 -1.20
CA GLU A 131 6.22 -14.75 -1.68
C GLU A 131 5.90 -15.41 -3.04
N PHE A 132 4.64 -15.73 -3.29
CA PHE A 132 4.17 -16.34 -4.54
C PHE A 132 4.03 -15.33 -5.69
N LYS A 133 3.86 -14.04 -5.37
CA LYS A 133 3.64 -12.99 -6.35
C LYS A 133 4.87 -12.80 -7.22
N LYS A 134 4.83 -13.35 -8.45
CA LYS A 134 5.84 -13.08 -9.48
C LYS A 134 5.82 -11.60 -9.89
N PHE A 135 6.96 -11.08 -10.32
CA PHE A 135 7.08 -9.75 -10.89
C PHE A 135 5.97 -9.50 -11.93
N LYS A 136 5.13 -8.50 -11.70
CA LYS A 136 4.36 -7.91 -12.78
C LYS A 136 5.29 -6.95 -13.50
N THR A 137 5.32 -7.02 -14.81
CA THR A 137 5.96 -5.98 -15.63
C THR A 137 5.34 -4.65 -15.22
N VAL A 138 6.17 -3.71 -14.79
CA VAL A 138 5.71 -2.35 -14.50
C VAL A 138 5.32 -1.75 -15.83
N GLU A 139 4.02 -1.55 -16.07
CA GLU A 139 3.58 -0.79 -17.21
C GLU A 139 4.05 0.65 -17.01
N THR A 140 5.02 1.06 -17.82
CA THR A 140 5.46 2.46 -17.84
C THR A 140 4.32 3.26 -18.44
N PRO A 141 3.72 4.19 -17.70
CA PRO A 141 2.70 5.05 -18.27
C PRO A 141 3.31 5.81 -19.44
N GLY A 142 2.65 5.76 -20.58
CA GLY A 142 3.01 6.57 -21.75
C GLY A 142 2.03 7.72 -21.92
N GLY A 143 2.49 8.85 -22.47
CA GLY A 143 1.64 9.98 -22.84
C GLY A 143 2.02 11.31 -22.16
N SER A 144 1.37 12.38 -22.59
CA SER A 144 1.60 13.77 -22.14
C SER A 144 1.13 14.04 -20.71
N ASP A 145 0.32 13.16 -20.12
CA ASP A 145 -0.40 13.42 -18.87
C ASP A 145 0.26 12.80 -17.62
N ILE A 146 1.43 12.18 -17.79
CA ILE A 146 2.17 11.61 -16.66
C ILE A 146 2.92 12.69 -15.89
N SER A 147 2.73 12.75 -14.56
CA SER A 147 3.49 13.65 -13.71
C SER A 147 4.94 13.18 -13.54
N VAL A 148 5.85 14.13 -13.29
CA VAL A 148 7.28 13.82 -13.00
C VAL A 148 7.39 12.81 -11.84
N THR A 149 6.61 12.99 -10.78
CA THR A 149 6.58 12.05 -9.65
C THR A 149 6.20 10.62 -10.07
N GLU A 150 5.24 10.47 -10.99
CA GLU A 150 4.83 9.16 -11.49
C GLU A 150 5.90 8.52 -12.36
N ALA A 151 6.50 9.29 -13.28
CA ALA A 151 7.58 8.81 -14.13
C ALA A 151 8.78 8.33 -13.31
N ILE A 152 9.21 9.11 -12.31
CA ILE A 152 10.29 8.76 -11.40
C ILE A 152 9.94 7.53 -10.56
N SER A 153 8.71 7.45 -10.03
CA SER A 153 8.27 6.31 -9.23
C SER A 153 8.23 5.00 -10.04
N SER A 154 7.71 5.06 -11.27
CA SER A 154 7.72 3.94 -12.22
C SER A 154 9.15 3.51 -12.55
N GLY A 155 10.02 4.46 -12.89
CA GLY A 155 11.43 4.21 -13.18
C GLY A 155 12.18 3.58 -12.00
N ALA A 156 11.96 4.08 -10.79
CA ALA A 156 12.57 3.53 -9.57
C ALA A 156 12.15 2.08 -9.31
N VAL A 157 10.86 1.75 -9.47
CA VAL A 157 10.35 0.38 -9.31
C VAL A 157 10.89 -0.53 -10.41
N SER A 158 10.87 -0.10 -11.67
CA SER A 158 11.44 -0.86 -12.79
C SER A 158 12.93 -1.13 -12.57
N THR A 159 13.68 -0.14 -12.12
CA THR A 159 15.11 -0.26 -11.79
C THR A 159 15.33 -1.23 -10.62
N SER A 160 14.49 -1.16 -9.57
CA SER A 160 14.59 -2.09 -8.43
C SER A 160 14.41 -3.55 -8.86
N HIS A 161 13.48 -3.80 -9.77
CA HIS A 161 13.25 -5.14 -10.32
C HIS A 161 14.42 -5.60 -11.22
N ALA A 162 14.88 -4.74 -12.12
CA ALA A 162 15.96 -5.08 -13.07
C ALA A 162 17.28 -5.39 -12.37
N LEU A 163 17.54 -4.76 -11.23
CA LEU A 163 18.80 -4.89 -10.49
C LEU A 163 18.69 -5.84 -9.27
N ASP A 164 17.54 -6.46 -9.03
CA ASP A 164 17.25 -7.25 -7.82
C ASP A 164 17.59 -6.45 -6.53
N ALA A 165 17.29 -5.14 -6.52
CA ALA A 165 17.51 -4.32 -5.35
C ALA A 165 16.69 -4.84 -4.17
N LYS A 166 17.17 -4.64 -2.93
CA LYS A 166 16.54 -5.21 -1.72
C LYS A 166 15.59 -4.24 -1.04
N LEU A 167 15.77 -2.95 -1.25
CA LEU A 167 14.94 -1.90 -0.65
C LEU A 167 14.72 -0.74 -1.63
N ILE A 168 13.60 -0.05 -1.45
CA ILE A 168 13.41 1.30 -1.97
C ILE A 168 13.28 2.24 -0.76
N VAL A 169 14.16 3.23 -0.62
CA VAL A 169 14.09 4.24 0.44
C VAL A 169 13.62 5.56 -0.17
N CYS A 170 12.59 6.20 0.37
CA CYS A 170 12.10 7.45 -0.18
C CYS A 170 11.88 8.53 0.89
N TRP A 171 12.05 9.80 0.50
CA TRP A 171 11.66 10.96 1.29
C TRP A 171 10.24 11.41 0.94
N THR A 172 9.45 11.81 1.94
CA THR A 172 8.11 12.34 1.72
C THR A 172 7.65 13.27 2.85
N LYS A 173 6.99 14.36 2.51
CA LYS A 173 6.28 15.23 3.48
C LYS A 173 4.83 14.78 3.71
N THR A 174 4.15 14.35 2.66
CA THR A 174 2.70 14.11 2.64
C THR A 174 2.32 12.65 2.42
N GLY A 175 3.29 11.74 2.31
CA GLY A 175 3.05 10.35 1.96
C GLY A 175 2.81 10.11 0.47
N ARG A 176 2.89 11.13 -0.41
CA ARG A 176 2.63 10.96 -1.85
C ARG A 176 3.67 10.06 -2.52
N ALA A 177 4.97 10.30 -2.28
CA ALA A 177 6.04 9.54 -2.92
C ALA A 177 5.93 8.02 -2.68
N PRO A 178 5.82 7.50 -1.44
CA PRO A 178 5.68 6.07 -1.21
C PRO A 178 4.38 5.49 -1.80
N ARG A 179 3.26 6.24 -1.84
CA ARG A 179 2.03 5.80 -2.51
C ARG A 179 2.21 5.68 -4.02
N MET A 180 2.91 6.63 -4.65
CA MET A 180 3.21 6.54 -6.08
C MET A 180 4.18 5.40 -6.40
N ILE A 181 5.19 5.15 -5.57
CA ILE A 181 6.07 3.98 -5.71
C ILE A 181 5.25 2.69 -5.57
N ARG A 182 4.40 2.59 -4.52
CA ARG A 182 3.53 1.44 -4.28
C ARG A 182 2.57 1.14 -5.44
N LYS A 183 2.06 2.18 -6.12
CA LYS A 183 1.19 2.07 -7.30
C LYS A 183 1.77 1.15 -8.38
N TYR A 184 3.08 1.19 -8.58
CA TYR A 184 3.79 0.38 -9.59
C TYR A 184 4.20 -1.01 -9.09
N GLY A 185 3.77 -1.40 -7.88
CA GLY A 185 3.86 -2.77 -7.38
C GLY A 185 5.28 -3.29 -7.15
N PRO A 186 6.14 -2.58 -6.42
CA PRO A 186 7.45 -3.11 -6.08
C PRO A 186 7.31 -4.42 -5.30
N THR A 187 8.26 -5.32 -5.48
CA THR A 187 8.34 -6.60 -4.76
C THR A 187 9.22 -6.51 -3.52
N VAL A 188 9.85 -5.36 -3.33
CA VAL A 188 10.73 -5.08 -2.19
C VAL A 188 10.07 -4.06 -1.26
N PRO A 189 10.44 -4.02 0.03
CA PRO A 189 9.92 -3.03 0.97
C PRO A 189 10.21 -1.60 0.54
N ILE A 190 9.28 -0.70 0.87
CA ILE A 190 9.44 0.74 0.73
C ILE A 190 9.65 1.32 2.12
N ILE A 191 10.81 1.93 2.36
CA ILE A 191 11.09 2.66 3.57
C ILE A 191 10.83 4.14 3.30
N ALA A 192 9.82 4.70 3.95
CA ALA A 192 9.47 6.11 3.81
C ALA A 192 10.03 6.91 4.99
N LEU A 193 10.84 7.92 4.69
CA LEU A 193 11.34 8.89 5.65
C LEU A 193 10.50 10.15 5.58
N THR A 194 10.07 10.66 6.72
CA THR A 194 9.27 11.89 6.83
C THR A 194 9.61 12.65 8.11
N ASP A 195 9.48 13.95 8.10
CA ASP A 195 9.60 14.80 9.30
C ASP A 195 8.29 14.90 10.10
N ASN A 196 7.19 14.34 9.56
CA ASN A 196 5.84 14.46 10.09
C ASN A 196 5.34 13.12 10.67
N GLU A 197 5.12 13.07 11.98
CA GLU A 197 4.61 11.88 12.68
C GLU A 197 3.23 11.43 12.19
N GLN A 198 2.36 12.38 11.80
CA GLN A 198 1.03 12.04 11.30
C GLN A 198 1.14 11.36 9.94
N THR A 199 1.97 11.88 9.03
CA THR A 199 2.27 11.23 7.75
C THR A 199 2.82 9.82 7.96
N ALA A 200 3.73 9.63 8.92
CA ALA A 200 4.25 8.29 9.23
C ALA A 200 3.14 7.33 9.67
N ARG A 201 2.22 7.78 10.53
CA ARG A 201 1.06 6.97 10.97
C ARG A 201 0.10 6.67 9.81
N GLN A 202 -0.20 7.65 8.96
CA GLN A 202 -1.08 7.47 7.81
C GLN A 202 -0.55 6.48 6.78
N LEU A 203 0.77 6.40 6.63
CA LEU A 203 1.42 5.45 5.72
C LEU A 203 1.34 3.99 6.19
N ALA A 204 0.97 3.73 7.44
CA ALA A 204 0.76 2.36 7.94
C ALA A 204 -0.31 1.57 7.17
N LEU A 205 -1.25 2.26 6.49
CA LEU A 205 -2.26 1.62 5.65
C LEU A 205 -1.75 1.26 4.26
N VAL A 206 -0.60 1.77 3.83
CA VAL A 206 -0.06 1.55 2.48
C VAL A 206 0.75 0.27 2.44
N ARG A 207 0.36 -0.68 1.61
CA ARG A 207 1.02 -2.01 1.51
C ARG A 207 2.49 -1.88 1.17
N GLY A 208 3.31 -2.62 1.95
CA GLY A 208 4.75 -2.70 1.73
C GLY A 208 5.52 -1.44 2.14
N VAL A 209 4.86 -0.44 2.75
CA VAL A 209 5.50 0.78 3.24
C VAL A 209 5.74 0.68 4.75
N ARG A 210 6.99 0.94 5.17
CA ARG A 210 7.36 1.19 6.57
C ARG A 210 7.84 2.62 6.67
N ALA A 211 7.18 3.43 7.50
CA ALA A 211 7.50 4.84 7.64
C ALA A 211 8.24 5.12 8.95
N TYR A 212 9.28 5.96 8.86
CA TYR A 212 10.08 6.40 9.99
C TYR A 212 10.12 7.93 10.06
N VAL A 213 10.00 8.47 11.27
CA VAL A 213 10.17 9.90 11.48
C VAL A 213 11.65 10.20 11.54
N ALA A 214 12.11 11.07 10.62
CA ALA A 214 13.49 11.53 10.53
C ALA A 214 13.50 13.04 10.31
N LYS A 215 14.09 13.76 11.23
CA LYS A 215 14.21 15.23 11.20
C LYS A 215 15.56 15.65 10.58
N GLY A 216 15.63 16.89 10.07
CA GLY A 216 16.88 17.46 9.55
C GLY A 216 17.29 16.91 8.17
N LEU A 217 16.34 16.40 7.38
CA LEU A 217 16.58 15.93 6.02
C LEU A 217 16.18 16.99 4.98
N ASP A 218 16.55 18.26 5.23
CA ASP A 218 16.16 19.36 4.36
C ASP A 218 16.99 19.46 3.08
N LYS A 219 18.14 18.78 3.06
CA LYS A 219 19.03 18.70 1.90
C LYS A 219 19.05 17.28 1.34
N THR A 220 19.25 17.19 0.05
CA THR A 220 19.34 15.91 -0.67
C THR A 220 20.47 15.02 -0.13
N ASP A 221 21.61 15.59 0.22
CA ASP A 221 22.75 14.84 0.76
C ASP A 221 22.47 14.27 2.15
N ASP A 222 21.75 15.01 3.01
CA ASP A 222 21.33 14.53 4.34
C ASP A 222 20.37 13.34 4.19
N PHE A 223 19.45 13.41 3.22
CA PHE A 223 18.59 12.28 2.89
C PHE A 223 19.39 11.05 2.45
N PHE A 224 20.31 11.20 1.50
CA PHE A 224 21.11 10.06 1.02
C PHE A 224 21.98 9.45 2.12
N ALA A 225 22.56 10.29 2.99
CA ALA A 225 23.32 9.81 4.15
C ALA A 225 22.43 8.98 5.09
N LYS A 226 21.23 9.48 5.42
CA LYS A 226 20.29 8.76 6.27
C LYS A 226 19.74 7.49 5.61
N ALA A 227 19.48 7.54 4.32
CA ALA A 227 19.03 6.36 3.56
C ALA A 227 20.09 5.23 3.55
N ARG A 228 21.38 5.56 3.41
CA ARG A 228 22.50 4.60 3.56
C ARG A 228 22.56 3.98 4.96
N GLU A 229 22.45 4.82 5.99
CA GLU A 229 22.43 4.33 7.38
C GLU A 229 21.30 3.33 7.61
N ILE A 230 20.08 3.65 7.14
CA ILE A 230 18.91 2.77 7.28
C ILE A 230 19.11 1.49 6.49
N ALA A 231 19.56 1.58 5.24
CA ALA A 231 19.80 0.40 4.40
C ALA A 231 20.85 -0.54 5.02
N ALA A 232 21.91 0.02 5.61
CA ALA A 232 22.97 -0.77 6.26
C ALA A 232 22.51 -1.50 7.53
N ASN A 233 21.43 -1.03 8.16
CA ASN A 233 20.88 -1.60 9.40
C ASN A 233 19.56 -2.36 9.17
N HIS A 234 19.08 -2.47 7.93
CA HIS A 234 17.81 -3.12 7.64
C HIS A 234 17.97 -4.63 7.47
N GLU A 235 17.10 -5.40 8.11
CA GLU A 235 17.14 -6.88 8.14
C GLU A 235 17.10 -7.56 6.75
N GLU A 236 16.56 -6.89 5.74
CA GLU A 236 16.42 -7.42 4.39
C GLU A 236 17.54 -6.98 3.43
N ALA A 237 18.53 -6.19 3.90
CA ALA A 237 19.64 -5.71 3.07
C ALA A 237 20.99 -6.05 3.73
N ASN A 238 21.88 -6.68 2.97
CA ASN A 238 23.22 -7.03 3.41
C ASN A 238 24.25 -6.11 2.73
N LYS A 239 25.47 -6.09 3.27
CA LYS A 239 26.57 -5.39 2.62
C LYS A 239 26.78 -5.88 1.17
N GLY A 240 26.84 -4.96 0.23
CA GLY A 240 26.96 -5.24 -1.20
C GLY A 240 25.63 -5.32 -1.96
N ASP A 241 24.49 -5.43 -1.27
CA ASP A 241 23.16 -5.39 -1.90
C ASP A 241 22.88 -4.01 -2.49
N LEU A 242 22.04 -3.98 -3.53
CA LEU A 242 21.60 -2.72 -4.16
C LEU A 242 20.35 -2.19 -3.50
N VAL A 243 20.28 -0.88 -3.34
CA VAL A 243 19.10 -0.13 -2.85
C VAL A 243 18.79 1.02 -3.79
N VAL A 244 17.50 1.32 -3.95
CA VAL A 244 17.03 2.47 -4.75
C VAL A 244 16.57 3.56 -3.80
N MET A 245 17.13 4.75 -3.94
CA MET A 245 16.83 5.90 -3.08
C MET A 245 16.09 6.95 -3.89
N VAL A 246 14.90 7.36 -3.45
CA VAL A 246 13.97 8.23 -4.19
C VAL A 246 13.71 9.52 -3.41
N THR A 247 13.93 10.67 -4.03
CA THR A 247 13.72 11.96 -3.37
C THR A 247 13.33 13.06 -4.35
N GLY A 248 13.03 14.24 -3.83
CA GLY A 248 12.82 15.47 -4.61
C GLY A 248 13.83 16.53 -4.23
N ILE A 249 14.41 17.17 -5.25
CA ILE A 249 15.43 18.25 -5.09
C ILE A 249 14.76 19.61 -4.97
N SER A 250 13.49 19.77 -5.32
CA SER A 250 12.81 21.06 -5.37
C SER A 250 12.15 21.44 -4.04
N LYS A 251 12.09 22.77 -3.78
CA LYS A 251 11.33 23.36 -2.66
C LYS A 251 9.82 23.01 -2.71
N GLU A 252 9.32 22.60 -3.86
CA GLU A 252 7.91 22.28 -4.11
C GLU A 252 7.51 20.86 -3.69
N GLY A 253 8.44 20.06 -3.13
CA GLY A 253 8.13 18.70 -2.65
C GLY A 253 7.85 17.70 -3.75
N THR A 254 8.22 17.99 -5.00
CA THR A 254 8.04 17.08 -6.14
C THR A 254 9.15 16.05 -6.15
N THR A 255 8.78 14.76 -6.14
CA THR A 255 9.72 13.65 -6.34
C THR A 255 10.20 13.66 -7.79
N ASN A 256 11.50 13.91 -8.01
CA ASN A 256 12.08 14.11 -9.34
C ASN A 256 13.42 13.40 -9.56
N THR A 257 13.89 12.62 -8.58
CA THR A 257 15.20 11.96 -8.64
C THR A 257 15.15 10.61 -7.96
N PHE A 258 15.81 9.62 -8.55
CA PHE A 258 16.21 8.42 -7.82
C PHE A 258 17.69 8.09 -8.10
N ARG A 259 18.29 7.37 -7.17
CA ARG A 259 19.70 6.94 -7.21
C ARG A 259 19.79 5.49 -6.76
N VAL A 260 20.71 4.74 -7.33
CA VAL A 260 21.02 3.38 -6.90
C VAL A 260 22.38 3.37 -6.23
N GLU A 261 22.45 2.75 -5.06
CA GLU A 261 23.71 2.61 -4.30
C GLU A 261 23.86 1.18 -3.76
N ARG A 262 25.10 0.80 -3.42
CA ARG A 262 25.40 -0.44 -2.70
C ARG A 262 25.47 -0.18 -1.21
N VAL A 263 24.91 -1.12 -0.44
CA VAL A 263 24.98 -1.08 1.02
C VAL A 263 26.43 -1.26 1.47
N GLY A 264 26.95 -0.29 2.23
CA GLY A 264 28.29 -0.34 2.82
C GLY A 264 29.42 0.08 1.90
N GLU A 265 29.12 0.79 0.81
CA GLU A 265 30.07 1.53 -0.04
C GLU A 265 29.98 3.04 0.19
#